data_38f9e8227678f670651b4b2d0f8571eb
#
_entry.id   38f9e8227678f670651b4b2d0f8571eb
#
_cell.length_a   1.000
_cell.length_b   1.000
_cell.length_c   1.000
_cell.angle_alpha   90.00
_cell.angle_beta   90.00
_cell.angle_gamma   90.00
#
_symmetry.space_group_name_H-M   'P 1'
#
loop_
_entity.id
_entity.type
_entity.pdbx_description
1 polymer ?
#
loop_
_entity_poly.entity_id
_entity_poly.type
_entity_poly.pdbx_seq_one_letter_code
_entity_poly.pdbx_strand_id
1 'polypeptide(L)'
;MSHTKQLCDTNILQAAEELRTLRDLLRFTVSYFNQSDLFLGHGLPTTYDEALLLIMHTLHLNAEQLDIFMDATLTQHERNQVLHTAERRVTEKIPVAYLTHEAWLGDFNFYIDQRVIIPRSFIAELLQDHLSPWVTDPYTIRSGLDLCTGSGCLAILMAHVFEHAHIDAVDISSDALEVAAINIKNYELTEQIYPIHSDLFAQLQGKKYDLIISNPPYVNAASMAALPAEYRHEPTIALAGGLDGLDIVQHILQEAPNYLTEDGLLIIEIGHNQAKIEQIFPHLPCIWLETSAGNQFVLMVKRSDLTY
;
A
#
# COMPACT_ATOMS: atom_id res chain seq x y z
N MET A 1 6.08 -26.13 -20.31
CA MET A 1 4.85 -25.59 -19.70
C MET A 1 3.83 -26.66 -19.23
N SER A 2 3.68 -27.84 -19.85
CA SER A 2 2.63 -28.80 -19.44
C SER A 2 2.99 -29.72 -18.27
N HIS A 3 4.25 -30.05 -18.05
CA HIS A 3 4.69 -30.99 -17.00
C HIS A 3 4.63 -30.41 -15.58
N THR A 4 4.93 -29.11 -15.43
CA THR A 4 4.90 -28.43 -14.12
C THR A 4 3.47 -28.23 -13.62
N LYS A 5 2.52 -27.92 -14.53
CA LYS A 5 1.11 -27.73 -14.17
C LYS A 5 0.46 -29.03 -13.71
N GLN A 6 0.75 -30.15 -14.36
CA GLN A 6 0.15 -31.45 -14.05
C GLN A 6 0.69 -32.08 -12.74
N LEU A 7 1.95 -31.79 -12.37
CA LEU A 7 2.53 -32.19 -11.07
C LEU A 7 1.97 -31.36 -9.91
N CYS A 8 1.60 -30.08 -10.16
CA CYS A 8 1.04 -29.19 -9.15
C CYS A 8 -0.39 -29.62 -8.77
N ASP A 9 -1.25 -29.87 -9.77
CA ASP A 9 -2.67 -30.24 -9.58
C ASP A 9 -2.81 -31.54 -8.78
N THR A 10 -1.99 -32.55 -9.08
CA THR A 10 -2.04 -33.85 -8.39
C THR A 10 -1.62 -33.73 -6.92
N ASN A 11 -0.69 -32.81 -6.61
CA ASN A 11 -0.17 -32.63 -5.27
C ASN A 11 -1.17 -31.93 -4.34
N ILE A 12 -1.97 -30.99 -4.84
CA ILE A 12 -3.01 -30.28 -4.08
C ILE A 12 -4.17 -31.21 -3.71
N LEU A 13 -4.67 -32.02 -4.67
CA LEU A 13 -5.76 -32.97 -4.44
C LEU A 13 -5.35 -34.03 -3.40
N GLN A 14 -4.16 -34.59 -3.51
CA GLN A 14 -3.62 -35.54 -2.54
C GLN A 14 -3.45 -34.90 -1.16
N ALA A 15 -2.93 -33.66 -1.10
CA ALA A 15 -2.79 -32.92 0.15
C ALA A 15 -4.12 -32.73 0.88
N ALA A 16 -5.20 -32.45 0.15
CA ALA A 16 -6.55 -32.32 0.72
C ALA A 16 -7.06 -33.59 1.41
N GLU A 17 -6.61 -34.76 0.95
CA GLU A 17 -6.97 -36.07 1.55
C GLU A 17 -6.09 -36.44 2.75
N GLU A 18 -4.79 -36.13 2.68
CA GLU A 18 -3.79 -36.58 3.66
C GLU A 18 -3.60 -35.63 4.85
N LEU A 19 -3.64 -34.30 4.62
CA LEU A 19 -3.46 -33.31 5.69
C LEU A 19 -4.68 -33.28 6.60
N ARG A 20 -4.46 -33.12 7.89
CA ARG A 20 -5.53 -33.20 8.89
C ARG A 20 -5.62 -31.96 9.77
N THR A 21 -4.51 -31.45 10.23
CA THR A 21 -4.46 -30.36 11.19
C THR A 21 -4.13 -29.03 10.50
N LEU A 22 -4.39 -27.92 11.20
CA LEU A 22 -4.01 -26.60 10.76
C LEU A 22 -2.48 -26.51 10.59
N ARG A 23 -1.71 -27.11 11.48
CA ARG A 23 -0.24 -27.22 11.39
C ARG A 23 0.22 -27.93 10.12
N ASP A 24 -0.45 -29.00 9.72
CA ASP A 24 -0.14 -29.72 8.47
C ASP A 24 -0.33 -28.81 7.28
N LEU A 25 -1.47 -28.07 7.22
CA LEU A 25 -1.77 -27.15 6.12
C LEU A 25 -0.78 -25.98 6.07
N LEU A 26 -0.47 -25.37 7.21
CA LEU A 26 0.51 -24.27 7.25
C LEU A 26 1.88 -24.74 6.75
N ARG A 27 2.41 -25.84 7.28
CA ARG A 27 3.68 -26.42 6.84
C ARG A 27 3.64 -26.73 5.33
N PHE A 28 2.55 -27.34 4.85
CA PHE A 28 2.41 -27.68 3.43
C PHE A 28 2.37 -26.42 2.56
N THR A 29 1.54 -25.42 2.90
CA THR A 29 1.40 -24.17 2.15
C THR A 29 2.72 -23.42 2.06
N VAL A 30 3.46 -23.32 3.16
CA VAL A 30 4.82 -22.72 3.17
C VAL A 30 5.75 -23.47 2.23
N SER A 31 5.74 -24.81 2.28
CA SER A 31 6.59 -25.63 1.38
C SER A 31 6.20 -25.47 -0.07
N TYR A 32 4.90 -25.37 -0.36
CA TYR A 32 4.36 -25.17 -1.69
C TYR A 32 4.74 -23.80 -2.25
N PHE A 33 4.67 -22.75 -1.44
CA PHE A 33 5.10 -21.40 -1.80
C PHE A 33 6.60 -21.33 -2.04
N ASN A 34 7.42 -21.95 -1.17
CA ASN A 34 8.89 -22.00 -1.31
C ASN A 34 9.37 -22.72 -2.58
N GLN A 35 8.59 -23.70 -3.07
CA GLN A 35 8.91 -24.42 -4.30
C GLN A 35 8.43 -23.69 -5.56
N SER A 36 7.65 -22.63 -5.38
CA SER A 36 7.06 -21.85 -6.44
C SER A 36 7.87 -20.57 -6.66
N ASP A 37 7.96 -20.12 -7.90
CA ASP A 37 8.59 -18.85 -8.24
C ASP A 37 7.63 -17.70 -7.91
N LEU A 38 7.56 -17.33 -6.62
CA LEU A 38 6.72 -16.24 -6.10
C LEU A 38 7.56 -15.02 -5.77
N PHE A 39 7.04 -13.85 -6.13
CA PHE A 39 7.60 -12.58 -5.72
C PHE A 39 6.88 -12.05 -4.46
N LEU A 40 7.65 -11.77 -3.40
CA LEU A 40 7.15 -11.33 -2.09
C LEU A 40 7.39 -9.82 -1.91
N GLY A 41 6.72 -8.99 -2.70
CA GLY A 41 6.93 -7.53 -2.73
C GLY A 41 5.73 -6.71 -2.25
N HIS A 42 4.74 -7.36 -1.62
CA HIS A 42 3.43 -6.76 -1.33
C HIS A 42 3.14 -6.71 0.18
N GLY A 43 4.13 -6.30 0.98
CA GLY A 43 3.98 -6.07 2.42
C GLY A 43 4.23 -7.28 3.32
N LEU A 44 4.25 -8.50 2.77
CA LEU A 44 4.56 -9.72 3.52
C LEU A 44 5.94 -10.23 3.11
N PRO A 45 6.93 -10.25 4.04
CA PRO A 45 8.34 -10.48 3.67
C PRO A 45 8.70 -11.95 3.43
N THR A 46 7.88 -12.90 3.92
CA THR A 46 8.18 -14.33 3.80
C THR A 46 6.99 -15.14 3.31
N THR A 47 7.27 -16.30 2.71
CA THR A 47 6.24 -17.28 2.35
C THR A 47 5.47 -17.80 3.55
N TYR A 48 6.08 -17.77 4.75
CA TYR A 48 5.41 -18.10 6.00
C TYR A 48 4.33 -17.07 6.34
N ASP A 49 4.65 -15.77 6.24
CA ASP A 49 3.70 -14.69 6.51
C ASP A 49 2.52 -14.72 5.53
N GLU A 50 2.80 -14.94 4.22
CA GLU A 50 1.75 -15.10 3.22
C GLU A 50 0.85 -16.31 3.50
N ALA A 51 1.43 -17.47 3.84
CA ALA A 51 0.68 -18.68 4.16
C ALA A 51 -0.16 -18.50 5.43
N LEU A 52 0.40 -17.83 6.44
CA LEU A 52 -0.26 -17.55 7.69
C LEU A 52 -1.48 -16.67 7.49
N LEU A 53 -1.32 -15.52 6.82
CA LEU A 53 -2.43 -14.60 6.53
C LEU A 53 -3.53 -15.29 5.71
N LEU A 54 -3.16 -16.01 4.66
CA LEU A 54 -4.09 -16.76 3.82
C LEU A 54 -4.93 -17.75 4.63
N ILE A 55 -4.29 -18.51 5.51
CA ILE A 55 -4.97 -19.52 6.35
C ILE A 55 -5.87 -18.84 7.38
N MET A 56 -5.37 -17.84 8.08
CA MET A 56 -6.14 -17.09 9.09
C MET A 56 -7.41 -16.50 8.46
N HIS A 57 -7.26 -15.83 7.33
CA HIS A 57 -8.38 -15.24 6.61
C HIS A 57 -9.40 -16.30 6.16
N THR A 58 -8.91 -17.39 5.51
CA THR A 58 -9.78 -18.43 4.95
C THR A 58 -10.57 -19.17 6.04
N LEU A 59 -9.97 -19.35 7.21
CA LEU A 59 -10.58 -20.05 8.35
C LEU A 59 -11.25 -19.10 9.35
N HIS A 60 -11.25 -17.79 9.11
CA HIS A 60 -11.80 -16.77 10.01
C HIS A 60 -11.19 -16.83 11.42
N LEU A 61 -9.87 -17.04 11.50
CA LEU A 61 -9.10 -17.09 12.76
C LEU A 61 -8.25 -15.83 12.90
N ASN A 62 -8.12 -15.34 14.12
CA ASN A 62 -7.09 -14.35 14.46
C ASN A 62 -5.79 -15.03 14.93
N ALA A 63 -4.72 -14.26 15.12
CA ALA A 63 -3.40 -14.78 15.48
C ALA A 63 -3.42 -15.55 16.83
N GLU A 64 -4.16 -15.08 17.83
CA GLU A 64 -4.28 -15.75 19.14
C GLU A 64 -4.99 -17.10 19.02
N GLN A 65 -6.04 -17.16 18.20
CA GLN A 65 -6.80 -18.39 17.95
C GLN A 65 -6.00 -19.41 17.15
N LEU A 66 -5.16 -18.94 16.23
CA LEU A 66 -4.35 -19.81 15.40
C LEU A 66 -3.47 -20.72 16.26
N ASP A 67 -2.74 -20.17 17.22
CA ASP A 67 -1.85 -20.94 18.10
C ASP A 67 -2.61 -21.98 18.92
N ILE A 68 -3.82 -21.63 19.39
CA ILE A 68 -4.67 -22.54 20.15
C ILE A 68 -5.14 -23.73 19.31
N PHE A 69 -5.44 -23.49 18.03
CA PHE A 69 -6.03 -24.49 17.13
C PHE A 69 -5.04 -25.19 16.20
N MET A 70 -3.72 -24.97 16.36
CA MET A 70 -2.71 -25.55 15.47
C MET A 70 -2.84 -27.06 15.28
N ASP A 71 -3.16 -27.80 16.34
CA ASP A 71 -3.29 -29.26 16.32
C ASP A 71 -4.75 -29.72 16.14
N ALA A 72 -5.68 -28.78 15.93
CA ALA A 72 -7.07 -29.12 15.65
C ALA A 72 -7.23 -29.71 14.24
N THR A 73 -8.09 -30.73 14.15
CA THR A 73 -8.44 -31.34 12.87
C THR A 73 -9.41 -30.46 12.12
N LEU A 74 -9.09 -30.14 10.88
CA LEU A 74 -9.93 -29.38 9.97
C LEU A 74 -10.90 -30.28 9.21
N THR A 75 -12.08 -29.75 8.90
CA THR A 75 -13.00 -30.40 7.98
C THR A 75 -12.42 -30.47 6.57
N GLN A 76 -12.91 -31.37 5.75
CA GLN A 76 -12.48 -31.46 4.36
C GLN A 76 -12.80 -30.18 3.57
N HIS A 77 -13.88 -29.50 3.91
CA HIS A 77 -14.28 -28.24 3.28
C HIS A 77 -13.26 -27.14 3.56
N GLU A 78 -12.85 -26.94 4.82
CA GLU A 78 -11.84 -25.97 5.22
C GLU A 78 -10.50 -26.24 4.54
N ARG A 79 -10.06 -27.50 4.52
CA ARG A 79 -8.81 -27.87 3.82
C ARG A 79 -8.86 -27.53 2.33
N ASN A 80 -9.97 -27.87 1.67
CA ASN A 80 -10.14 -27.56 0.26
C ASN A 80 -10.13 -26.05 -0.02
N GLN A 81 -10.78 -25.25 0.82
CA GLN A 81 -10.78 -23.79 0.67
C GLN A 81 -9.35 -23.22 0.79
N VAL A 82 -8.61 -23.58 1.83
CA VAL A 82 -7.22 -23.13 2.03
C VAL A 82 -6.33 -23.53 0.85
N LEU A 83 -6.38 -24.81 0.46
CA LEU A 83 -5.53 -25.33 -0.63
C LEU A 83 -5.90 -24.71 -1.98
N HIS A 84 -7.17 -24.47 -2.26
CA HIS A 84 -7.61 -23.78 -3.47
C HIS A 84 -7.11 -22.33 -3.52
N THR A 85 -7.19 -21.61 -2.41
CA THR A 85 -6.67 -20.23 -2.34
C THR A 85 -5.14 -20.20 -2.51
N ALA A 86 -4.43 -21.16 -1.89
CA ALA A 86 -2.99 -21.31 -2.05
C ALA A 86 -2.58 -21.67 -3.51
N GLU A 87 -3.37 -22.49 -4.18
CA GLU A 87 -3.17 -22.82 -5.60
C GLU A 87 -3.33 -21.59 -6.49
N ARG A 88 -4.36 -20.77 -6.27
CA ARG A 88 -4.55 -19.51 -6.99
C ARG A 88 -3.38 -18.55 -6.80
N ARG A 89 -2.84 -18.43 -5.57
CA ARG A 89 -1.64 -17.62 -5.30
C ARG A 89 -0.48 -18.06 -6.19
N VAL A 90 -0.27 -19.36 -6.36
CA VAL A 90 0.86 -19.92 -7.12
C VAL A 90 0.63 -19.86 -8.63
N THR A 91 -0.54 -20.30 -9.09
CA THR A 91 -0.82 -20.49 -10.52
C THR A 91 -1.21 -19.20 -11.23
N GLU A 92 -1.98 -18.36 -10.57
CA GLU A 92 -2.47 -17.07 -11.09
C GLU A 92 -1.54 -15.92 -10.71
N LYS A 93 -0.59 -16.13 -9.77
CA LYS A 93 0.32 -15.10 -9.24
C LYS A 93 -0.40 -13.93 -8.57
N ILE A 94 -1.62 -14.16 -8.07
CA ILE A 94 -2.39 -13.13 -7.36
C ILE A 94 -1.76 -12.92 -5.97
N PRO A 95 -1.39 -11.69 -5.58
CA PRO A 95 -0.94 -11.41 -4.22
C PRO A 95 -1.96 -11.86 -3.16
N VAL A 96 -1.49 -12.38 -2.03
CA VAL A 96 -2.36 -12.84 -0.94
C VAL A 96 -3.31 -11.75 -0.50
N ALA A 97 -2.85 -10.51 -0.42
CA ALA A 97 -3.67 -9.36 -0.06
C ALA A 97 -4.94 -9.19 -0.94
N TYR A 98 -4.87 -9.48 -2.24
CA TYR A 98 -6.06 -9.47 -3.11
C TYR A 98 -6.93 -10.72 -2.98
N LEU A 99 -6.34 -11.85 -2.59
CA LEU A 99 -7.11 -13.07 -2.33
C LEU A 99 -7.91 -12.98 -1.02
N THR A 100 -7.38 -12.23 -0.06
CA THR A 100 -7.99 -12.02 1.26
C THR A 100 -8.78 -10.71 1.36
N HIS A 101 -8.63 -9.80 0.38
CA HIS A 101 -9.13 -8.42 0.46
C HIS A 101 -8.63 -7.66 1.70
N GLU A 102 -7.42 -7.98 2.15
CA GLU A 102 -6.85 -7.47 3.38
C GLU A 102 -5.37 -7.12 3.20
N ALA A 103 -4.99 -5.92 3.64
CA ALA A 103 -3.59 -5.50 3.69
C ALA A 103 -3.33 -4.68 4.95
N TRP A 104 -2.13 -4.83 5.50
CA TRP A 104 -1.70 -4.12 6.68
C TRP A 104 -0.66 -3.06 6.32
N LEU A 105 -0.79 -1.88 6.94
CA LEU A 105 0.22 -0.82 6.89
C LEU A 105 0.45 -0.30 8.31
N GLY A 106 1.59 -0.67 8.90
CA GLY A 106 1.77 -0.57 10.34
C GLY A 106 0.74 -1.40 11.09
N ASP A 107 0.08 -0.81 12.07
CA ASP A 107 -0.95 -1.46 12.90
C ASP A 107 -2.37 -1.35 12.29
N PHE A 108 -2.50 -0.80 11.08
CA PHE A 108 -3.78 -0.54 10.43
C PHE A 108 -4.08 -1.58 9.36
N ASN A 109 -5.31 -2.10 9.39
CA ASN A 109 -5.81 -3.07 8.42
C ASN A 109 -6.76 -2.40 7.42
N PHE A 110 -6.54 -2.60 6.13
CA PHE A 110 -7.31 -2.00 5.05
C PHE A 110 -7.96 -3.04 4.17
N TYR A 111 -9.22 -2.80 3.80
CA TYR A 111 -9.83 -3.49 2.68
C TYR A 111 -9.16 -3.05 1.38
N ILE A 112 -8.79 -4.01 0.55
CA ILE A 112 -8.21 -3.76 -0.77
C ILE A 112 -8.73 -4.76 -1.81
N ASP A 113 -8.71 -4.33 -3.06
CA ASP A 113 -8.87 -5.19 -4.24
C ASP A 113 -8.07 -4.62 -5.42
N GLN A 114 -8.19 -5.22 -6.59
CA GLN A 114 -7.40 -4.87 -7.78
C GLN A 114 -7.62 -3.45 -8.33
N ARG A 115 -8.51 -2.65 -7.72
CA ARG A 115 -8.73 -1.24 -8.05
C ARG A 115 -7.68 -0.29 -7.46
N VAL A 116 -6.92 -0.75 -6.45
CA VAL A 116 -5.88 0.03 -5.76
C VAL A 116 -4.59 -0.75 -5.63
N ILE A 117 -3.46 -0.07 -5.44
CA ILE A 117 -2.22 -0.74 -5.03
C ILE A 117 -2.35 -1.29 -3.61
N ILE A 118 -1.60 -2.35 -3.33
CA ILE A 118 -1.46 -2.86 -1.96
C ILE A 118 -0.69 -1.84 -1.13
N PRO A 119 -1.22 -1.35 0.01
CA PRO A 119 -0.60 -0.34 0.86
C PRO A 119 0.83 -0.69 1.27
N ARG A 120 1.79 0.20 0.95
CA ARG A 120 3.22 0.03 1.23
C ARG A 120 3.98 1.36 1.11
N SER A 121 3.66 2.34 1.93
CA SER A 121 4.32 3.65 1.88
C SER A 121 5.21 3.88 3.09
N PHE A 122 6.42 4.37 2.84
CA PHE A 122 7.33 4.82 3.91
C PHE A 122 6.84 6.07 4.62
N ILE A 123 5.93 6.84 4.01
CA ILE A 123 5.26 7.98 4.69
C ILE A 123 4.48 7.49 5.92
N ALA A 124 4.00 6.26 5.92
CA ALA A 124 3.30 5.68 7.07
C ALA A 124 4.17 5.64 8.34
N GLU A 125 5.45 5.27 8.22
CA GLU A 125 6.39 5.26 9.34
C GLU A 125 6.58 6.67 9.93
N LEU A 126 6.69 7.67 9.04
CA LEU A 126 6.86 9.06 9.42
C LEU A 126 5.60 9.63 10.10
N LEU A 127 4.41 9.24 9.65
CA LEU A 127 3.14 9.60 10.29
C LEU A 127 3.03 8.97 11.68
N GLN A 128 3.42 7.71 11.86
CA GLN A 128 3.45 7.03 13.17
C GLN A 128 4.36 7.76 14.17
N ASP A 129 5.45 8.37 13.71
CA ASP A 129 6.32 9.25 14.51
C ASP A 129 5.87 10.73 14.52
N HIS A 130 4.59 10.99 14.19
CA HIS A 130 3.97 12.32 14.16
C HIS A 130 4.74 13.35 13.33
N LEU A 131 5.48 12.92 12.30
CA LEU A 131 6.37 13.74 11.48
C LEU A 131 7.42 14.51 12.30
N SER A 132 7.86 13.93 13.43
CA SER A 132 8.90 14.51 14.29
C SER A 132 10.24 14.57 13.54
N PRO A 133 11.07 15.62 13.72
CA PRO A 133 10.86 16.83 14.54
C PRO A 133 10.17 17.97 13.77
N TRP A 134 9.63 17.75 12.59
CA TRP A 134 9.12 18.76 11.67
C TRP A 134 7.77 19.35 12.11
N VAL A 135 6.92 18.52 12.68
CA VAL A 135 5.68 18.91 13.34
C VAL A 135 5.88 18.78 14.85
N THR A 136 6.05 19.91 15.52
CA THR A 136 6.30 19.94 16.98
C THR A 136 5.01 19.89 17.80
N ASP A 137 3.91 20.36 17.24
CA ASP A 137 2.58 20.33 17.84
C ASP A 137 1.58 19.79 16.80
N PRO A 138 1.08 18.57 16.95
CA PRO A 138 0.10 17.96 16.03
C PRO A 138 -1.19 18.80 15.87
N TYR A 139 -1.54 19.62 16.87
CA TYR A 139 -2.71 20.49 16.81
C TYR A 139 -2.57 21.68 15.84
N THR A 140 -1.37 21.94 15.33
CA THR A 140 -1.15 22.98 14.30
C THR A 140 -1.61 22.55 12.92
N ILE A 141 -1.67 21.24 12.65
CA ILE A 141 -2.19 20.68 11.40
C ILE A 141 -3.70 20.62 11.49
N ARG A 142 -4.39 21.49 10.75
CA ARG A 142 -5.85 21.61 10.68
C ARG A 142 -6.42 21.18 9.34
N SER A 143 -5.62 21.21 8.30
CA SER A 143 -6.00 20.87 6.94
C SER A 143 -4.92 19.99 6.29
N GLY A 144 -5.32 18.80 5.86
CA GLY A 144 -4.45 17.82 5.21
C GLY A 144 -4.95 17.48 3.80
N LEU A 145 -4.01 17.09 2.95
CA LEU A 145 -4.28 16.59 1.61
C LEU A 145 -3.47 15.32 1.38
N ASP A 146 -4.14 14.25 0.99
CA ASP A 146 -3.52 13.02 0.48
C ASP A 146 -3.77 12.94 -1.02
N LEU A 147 -2.71 13.19 -1.83
CA LEU A 147 -2.76 13.10 -3.28
C LEU A 147 -2.38 11.69 -3.75
N CYS A 148 -3.13 11.17 -4.71
CA CYS A 148 -3.04 9.79 -5.17
C CYS A 148 -3.35 8.82 -4.01
N THR A 149 -4.47 9.06 -3.35
CA THR A 149 -4.83 8.42 -2.08
C THR A 149 -5.01 6.90 -2.18
N GLY A 150 -5.33 6.37 -3.37
CA GLY A 150 -5.54 4.94 -3.60
C GLY A 150 -6.61 4.35 -2.67
N SER A 151 -6.20 3.47 -1.77
CA SER A 151 -7.09 2.86 -0.75
C SER A 151 -7.49 3.79 0.39
N GLY A 152 -7.00 5.03 0.43
CA GLY A 152 -7.21 5.97 1.53
C GLY A 152 -6.31 5.72 2.74
N CYS A 153 -5.33 4.82 2.65
CA CYS A 153 -4.54 4.39 3.79
C CYS A 153 -3.75 5.55 4.43
N LEU A 154 -3.07 6.39 3.64
CA LEU A 154 -2.32 7.52 4.17
C LEU A 154 -3.24 8.61 4.74
N ALA A 155 -4.38 8.88 4.09
CA ALA A 155 -5.39 9.80 4.63
C ALA A 155 -5.91 9.35 6.00
N ILE A 156 -6.16 8.04 6.18
CA ILE A 156 -6.61 7.45 7.45
C ILE A 156 -5.52 7.55 8.52
N LEU A 157 -4.26 7.22 8.19
CA LEU A 157 -3.15 7.39 9.12
C LEU A 157 -2.99 8.86 9.52
N MET A 158 -3.10 9.79 8.55
CA MET A 158 -3.05 11.23 8.83
C MET A 158 -4.15 11.67 9.79
N ALA A 159 -5.38 11.17 9.62
CA ALA A 159 -6.52 11.48 10.49
C ALA A 159 -6.29 10.99 11.92
N HIS A 160 -5.69 9.81 12.10
CA HIS A 160 -5.35 9.30 13.43
C HIS A 160 -4.25 10.10 14.13
N VAL A 161 -3.27 10.62 13.37
CA VAL A 161 -2.18 11.43 13.92
C VAL A 161 -2.61 12.86 14.21
N PHE A 162 -3.43 13.42 13.33
CA PHE A 162 -3.90 14.81 13.40
C PHE A 162 -5.42 14.82 13.60
N GLU A 163 -5.86 14.47 14.80
CA GLU A 163 -7.28 14.24 15.17
C GLU A 163 -8.21 15.40 14.84
N HIS A 164 -7.67 16.62 14.72
CA HIS A 164 -8.45 17.85 14.44
C HIS A 164 -8.33 18.34 13.00
N ALA A 165 -7.61 17.62 12.15
CA ALA A 165 -7.45 17.99 10.75
C ALA A 165 -8.65 17.55 9.91
N HIS A 166 -9.08 18.40 8.99
CA HIS A 166 -9.91 18.00 7.85
C HIS A 166 -9.01 17.55 6.72
N ILE A 167 -9.27 16.37 6.17
CA ILE A 167 -8.40 15.74 5.18
C ILE A 167 -9.16 15.55 3.88
N ASP A 168 -8.63 16.10 2.79
CA ASP A 168 -9.07 15.77 1.45
C ASP A 168 -8.24 14.57 0.94
N ALA A 169 -8.92 13.51 0.51
CA ALA A 169 -8.32 12.32 -0.07
C ALA A 169 -8.58 12.30 -1.57
N VAL A 170 -7.55 12.57 -2.38
CA VAL A 170 -7.70 12.84 -3.81
C VAL A 170 -7.14 11.68 -4.64
N ASP A 171 -7.94 11.25 -5.62
CA ASP A 171 -7.48 10.32 -6.65
C ASP A 171 -8.12 10.63 -8.01
N ILE A 172 -7.41 10.31 -9.08
CA ILE A 172 -7.93 10.40 -10.44
C ILE A 172 -8.84 9.21 -10.79
N SER A 173 -8.72 8.11 -10.04
CA SER A 173 -9.51 6.90 -10.21
C SER A 173 -10.73 6.92 -9.31
N SER A 174 -11.93 6.97 -9.91
CA SER A 174 -13.18 6.80 -9.16
C SER A 174 -13.27 5.44 -8.47
N ASP A 175 -12.69 4.39 -9.08
CA ASP A 175 -12.68 3.04 -8.53
C ASP A 175 -11.80 2.96 -7.28
N ALA A 176 -10.67 3.68 -7.25
CA ALA A 176 -9.83 3.80 -6.07
C ALA A 176 -10.57 4.54 -4.93
N LEU A 177 -11.30 5.61 -5.25
CA LEU A 177 -12.09 6.35 -4.25
C LEU A 177 -13.24 5.52 -3.67
N GLU A 178 -13.80 4.58 -4.42
CA GLU A 178 -14.77 3.63 -3.85
C GLU A 178 -14.12 2.73 -2.77
N VAL A 179 -12.89 2.26 -3.00
CA VAL A 179 -12.12 1.49 -2.00
C VAL A 179 -11.77 2.38 -0.81
N ALA A 180 -11.29 3.60 -1.05
CA ALA A 180 -11.02 4.56 0.01
C ALA A 180 -12.25 4.84 0.89
N ALA A 181 -13.43 5.01 0.27
CA ALA A 181 -14.69 5.23 0.99
C ALA A 181 -15.07 4.03 1.88
N ILE A 182 -14.81 2.79 1.47
CA ILE A 182 -15.01 1.61 2.31
C ILE A 182 -14.10 1.69 3.54
N ASN A 183 -12.82 1.98 3.37
CA ASN A 183 -11.86 2.08 4.47
C ASN A 183 -12.19 3.24 5.41
N ILE A 184 -12.45 4.43 4.88
CA ILE A 184 -12.85 5.61 5.67
C ILE A 184 -14.06 5.31 6.54
N LYS A 185 -15.05 4.59 5.99
CA LYS A 185 -16.23 4.17 6.72
C LYS A 185 -15.91 3.13 7.80
N ASN A 186 -15.05 2.14 7.50
CA ASN A 186 -14.66 1.11 8.46
C ASN A 186 -13.94 1.70 9.68
N TYR A 187 -13.20 2.80 9.49
CA TYR A 187 -12.53 3.55 10.55
C TYR A 187 -13.40 4.67 11.17
N GLU A 188 -14.67 4.81 10.75
CA GLU A 188 -15.62 5.83 11.25
C GLU A 188 -15.13 7.29 11.04
N LEU A 189 -14.36 7.55 9.97
CA LEU A 189 -13.72 8.84 9.67
C LEU A 189 -14.45 9.66 8.59
N THR A 190 -15.71 9.36 8.29
CA THR A 190 -16.50 10.02 7.23
C THR A 190 -16.72 11.52 7.44
N GLU A 191 -16.64 12.01 8.68
CA GLU A 191 -16.76 13.44 9.02
C GLU A 191 -15.41 14.18 8.99
N GLN A 192 -14.31 13.45 8.82
CA GLN A 192 -12.96 13.99 8.85
C GLN A 192 -12.23 13.88 7.51
N ILE A 193 -12.50 12.81 6.74
CA ILE A 193 -11.85 12.53 5.46
C ILE A 193 -12.85 12.61 4.32
N TYR A 194 -12.53 13.44 3.31
CA TYR A 194 -13.39 13.73 2.16
C TYR A 194 -12.77 13.23 0.87
N PRO A 195 -13.27 12.13 0.28
CA PRO A 195 -12.81 11.63 -1.02
C PRO A 195 -13.17 12.61 -2.14
N ILE A 196 -12.21 13.00 -2.97
CA ILE A 196 -12.41 13.94 -4.08
C ILE A 196 -11.84 13.33 -5.37
N HIS A 197 -12.69 13.17 -6.39
CA HIS A 197 -12.26 12.76 -7.71
C HIS A 197 -11.62 13.94 -8.43
N SER A 198 -10.31 13.90 -8.64
CA SER A 198 -9.53 14.98 -9.26
C SER A 198 -8.26 14.47 -9.89
N ASP A 199 -7.88 15.06 -11.02
CA ASP A 199 -6.52 14.97 -11.53
C ASP A 199 -5.65 15.93 -10.70
N LEU A 200 -4.92 15.38 -9.74
CA LEU A 200 -4.14 16.12 -8.74
C LEU A 200 -4.96 17.30 -8.16
N PHE A 201 -4.48 18.53 -8.36
CA PHE A 201 -5.07 19.74 -7.79
C PHE A 201 -6.26 20.32 -8.56
N ALA A 202 -6.64 19.73 -9.69
CA ALA A 202 -7.57 20.33 -10.65
C ALA A 202 -8.95 20.72 -10.04
N GLN A 203 -9.43 20.03 -9.01
CA GLN A 203 -10.71 20.31 -8.35
C GLN A 203 -10.54 20.99 -6.96
N LEU A 204 -9.33 21.47 -6.63
CA LEU A 204 -9.01 22.00 -5.30
C LEU A 204 -8.84 23.52 -5.28
N GLN A 205 -9.36 24.25 -6.27
CA GLN A 205 -9.19 25.70 -6.38
C GLN A 205 -9.64 26.43 -5.10
N GLY A 206 -8.76 27.30 -4.58
CA GLY A 206 -9.01 28.10 -3.39
C GLY A 206 -8.78 27.38 -2.06
N LYS A 207 -8.51 26.09 -2.05
CA LYS A 207 -8.14 25.35 -0.84
C LYS A 207 -6.68 25.61 -0.46
N LYS A 208 -6.38 25.53 0.84
CA LYS A 208 -5.04 25.61 1.42
C LYS A 208 -4.86 24.54 2.48
N TYR A 209 -3.66 23.92 2.50
CA TYR A 209 -3.34 22.80 3.37
C TYR A 209 -2.10 23.08 4.21
N ASP A 210 -2.15 22.67 5.47
CA ASP A 210 -0.99 22.72 6.36
C ASP A 210 -0.03 21.55 6.06
N LEU A 211 -0.59 20.43 5.58
CA LEU A 211 0.17 19.26 5.21
C LEU A 211 -0.37 18.66 3.89
N ILE A 212 0.52 18.50 2.91
CA ILE A 212 0.24 17.73 1.70
C ILE A 212 1.15 16.50 1.73
N ILE A 213 0.57 15.31 1.62
CA ILE A 213 1.32 14.07 1.43
C ILE A 213 0.94 13.44 0.10
N SER A 214 1.86 12.67 -0.49
CA SER A 214 1.59 11.87 -1.68
C SER A 214 2.52 10.68 -1.79
N ASN A 215 1.96 9.53 -2.12
CA ASN A 215 2.69 8.41 -2.68
C ASN A 215 2.25 8.23 -4.14
N PRO A 216 2.72 9.06 -5.07
CA PRO A 216 2.26 9.07 -6.45
C PRO A 216 2.87 7.92 -7.25
N PRO A 217 2.35 7.60 -8.42
CA PRO A 217 3.00 6.71 -9.37
C PRO A 217 4.40 7.23 -9.73
N TYR A 218 5.45 6.44 -9.46
CA TYR A 218 6.85 6.83 -9.71
C TYR A 218 7.68 5.76 -10.45
N VAL A 219 7.04 4.69 -10.92
CA VAL A 219 7.75 3.63 -11.67
C VAL A 219 7.95 4.06 -13.11
N ASN A 220 9.22 4.10 -13.56
CA ASN A 220 9.54 4.47 -14.95
C ASN A 220 9.15 3.36 -15.93
N ALA A 221 9.04 3.73 -17.22
CA ALA A 221 8.57 2.84 -18.29
C ALA A 221 9.42 1.54 -18.43
N ALA A 222 10.74 1.62 -18.24
CA ALA A 222 11.63 0.45 -18.33
C ALA A 222 11.38 -0.52 -17.17
N SER A 223 11.23 -0.01 -15.96
CA SER A 223 10.91 -0.80 -14.77
C SER A 223 9.51 -1.41 -14.87
N MET A 224 8.50 -0.66 -15.39
CA MET A 224 7.16 -1.20 -15.63
C MET A 224 7.18 -2.45 -16.53
N ALA A 225 8.01 -2.46 -17.56
CA ALA A 225 8.14 -3.61 -18.48
C ALA A 225 8.78 -4.84 -17.80
N ALA A 226 9.57 -4.63 -16.73
CA ALA A 226 10.32 -5.66 -16.00
C ALA A 226 9.64 -6.13 -14.71
N LEU A 227 8.47 -5.60 -14.36
CA LEU A 227 7.77 -5.95 -13.14
C LEU A 227 7.44 -7.45 -13.07
N PRO A 228 7.61 -8.09 -11.91
CA PRO A 228 7.11 -9.44 -11.64
C PRO A 228 5.63 -9.60 -11.96
N ALA A 229 5.20 -10.85 -12.16
CA ALA A 229 3.83 -11.16 -12.54
C ALA A 229 2.80 -10.67 -11.51
N GLU A 230 3.14 -10.70 -10.24
CA GLU A 230 2.30 -10.25 -9.13
C GLU A 230 1.89 -8.78 -9.25
N TYR A 231 2.81 -7.90 -9.67
CA TYR A 231 2.51 -6.46 -9.88
C TYR A 231 1.55 -6.19 -11.03
N ARG A 232 1.34 -7.15 -11.94
CA ARG A 232 0.38 -7.00 -13.05
C ARG A 232 -1.08 -7.08 -12.59
N HIS A 233 -1.30 -7.51 -11.35
CA HIS A 233 -2.62 -7.48 -10.71
C HIS A 233 -2.95 -6.11 -10.13
N GLU A 234 -1.95 -5.25 -9.93
CA GLU A 234 -2.14 -3.88 -9.49
C GLU A 234 -2.52 -2.96 -10.66
N PRO A 235 -3.32 -1.91 -10.43
CA PRO A 235 -3.69 -0.99 -11.51
C PRO A 235 -2.46 -0.26 -12.05
N THR A 236 -2.25 -0.33 -13.35
CA THR A 236 -1.10 0.31 -14.02
C THR A 236 -1.01 1.80 -13.73
N ILE A 237 -2.15 2.48 -13.63
CA ILE A 237 -2.22 3.92 -13.34
C ILE A 237 -1.63 4.27 -11.96
N ALA A 238 -1.68 3.34 -11.02
CA ALA A 238 -1.15 3.55 -9.67
C ALA A 238 0.37 3.29 -9.56
N LEU A 239 1.00 2.77 -10.62
CA LEU A 239 2.43 2.46 -10.66
C LEU A 239 3.20 3.35 -11.64
N ALA A 240 2.64 3.60 -12.84
CA ALA A 240 3.35 4.22 -13.95
C ALA A 240 3.54 5.73 -13.76
N GLY A 241 4.77 6.16 -13.48
CA GLY A 241 5.16 7.56 -13.31
C GLY A 241 5.69 8.24 -14.59
N GLY A 242 5.38 7.70 -15.78
CA GLY A 242 5.86 8.24 -17.04
C GLY A 242 7.17 7.63 -17.54
N LEU A 243 7.83 8.31 -18.44
CA LEU A 243 9.03 7.80 -19.11
C LEU A 243 10.19 7.59 -18.12
N ASP A 244 10.43 8.57 -17.25
CA ASP A 244 11.49 8.58 -16.26
C ASP A 244 11.03 8.32 -14.82
N GLY A 245 9.70 8.21 -14.59
CA GLY A 245 9.09 7.98 -13.29
C GLY A 245 8.82 9.26 -12.50
N LEU A 246 8.91 10.44 -13.09
CA LEU A 246 8.81 11.71 -12.38
C LEU A 246 7.71 12.65 -12.85
N ASP A 247 6.93 12.27 -13.86
CA ASP A 247 5.92 13.18 -14.46
C ASP A 247 4.96 13.72 -13.39
N ILE A 248 4.42 12.86 -12.54
CA ILE A 248 3.47 13.24 -11.48
C ILE A 248 4.18 14.00 -10.36
N VAL A 249 5.35 13.54 -9.93
CA VAL A 249 6.15 14.19 -8.87
C VAL A 249 6.51 15.62 -9.25
N GLN A 250 6.93 15.86 -10.51
CA GLN A 250 7.24 17.20 -11.01
C GLN A 250 6.01 18.11 -10.98
N HIS A 251 4.85 17.59 -11.41
CA HIS A 251 3.60 18.36 -11.38
C HIS A 251 3.21 18.73 -9.95
N ILE A 252 3.31 17.77 -8.99
CA ILE A 252 3.03 18.05 -7.59
C ILE A 252 3.97 19.14 -7.04
N LEU A 253 5.28 19.05 -7.29
CA LEU A 253 6.25 20.04 -6.84
C LEU A 253 5.95 21.44 -7.40
N GLN A 254 5.54 21.54 -8.65
CA GLN A 254 5.23 22.81 -9.33
C GLN A 254 3.95 23.46 -8.78
N GLU A 255 2.92 22.68 -8.51
CA GLU A 255 1.60 23.20 -8.14
C GLU A 255 1.42 23.35 -6.60
N ALA A 256 2.09 22.54 -5.79
CA ALA A 256 1.93 22.54 -4.33
C ALA A 256 2.08 23.92 -3.66
N PRO A 257 2.95 24.86 -4.11
CA PRO A 257 3.03 26.21 -3.56
C PRO A 257 1.70 26.96 -3.55
N ASN A 258 0.85 26.68 -4.55
CA ASN A 258 -0.46 27.32 -4.68
C ASN A 258 -1.50 26.75 -3.69
N TYR A 259 -1.22 25.60 -3.08
CA TYR A 259 -2.15 24.88 -2.21
C TYR A 259 -1.65 24.70 -0.77
N LEU A 260 -0.42 25.08 -0.46
CA LEU A 260 0.10 25.07 0.90
C LEU A 260 -0.20 26.40 1.62
N THR A 261 -0.44 26.35 2.92
CA THR A 261 -0.40 27.51 3.83
C THR A 261 1.03 28.05 3.94
N GLU A 262 1.26 29.21 4.56
CA GLU A 262 2.58 29.82 4.64
C GLU A 262 3.64 28.91 5.31
N ASP A 263 3.22 28.19 6.36
CA ASP A 263 4.06 27.24 7.10
C ASP A 263 3.86 25.79 6.64
N GLY A 264 3.14 25.56 5.54
CA GLY A 264 2.75 24.25 5.07
C GLY A 264 3.92 23.37 4.62
N LEU A 265 3.74 22.06 4.79
CA LEU A 265 4.71 21.03 4.45
C LEU A 265 4.20 20.18 3.29
N LEU A 266 5.10 19.84 2.37
CA LEU A 266 4.89 18.85 1.32
C LEU A 266 5.78 17.65 1.58
N ILE A 267 5.21 16.43 1.62
CA ILE A 267 5.93 15.17 1.78
C ILE A 267 5.55 14.24 0.64
N ILE A 268 6.55 13.80 -0.14
CA ILE A 268 6.31 12.95 -1.32
C ILE A 268 7.23 11.72 -1.28
N GLU A 269 6.67 10.56 -1.49
CA GLU A 269 7.42 9.36 -1.80
C GLU A 269 7.80 9.35 -3.28
N ILE A 270 9.06 9.07 -3.58
CA ILE A 270 9.61 9.14 -4.95
C ILE A 270 10.34 7.86 -5.38
N GLY A 271 10.32 6.81 -4.56
CA GLY A 271 11.10 5.61 -4.80
C GLY A 271 12.59 5.90 -4.98
N HIS A 272 13.23 5.26 -5.95
CA HIS A 272 14.67 5.39 -6.21
C HIS A 272 15.05 6.60 -7.12
N ASN A 273 14.29 7.70 -7.08
CA ASN A 273 14.47 8.82 -8.01
C ASN A 273 15.20 10.04 -7.42
N GLN A 274 15.81 9.93 -6.23
CA GLN A 274 16.49 11.05 -5.56
C GLN A 274 17.47 11.80 -6.48
N ALA A 275 18.43 11.09 -7.09
CA ALA A 275 19.45 11.75 -7.93
C ALA A 275 18.86 12.50 -9.13
N LYS A 276 17.71 12.03 -9.66
CA LYS A 276 17.01 12.72 -10.75
C LYS A 276 16.31 13.98 -10.25
N ILE A 277 15.67 13.93 -9.08
CA ILE A 277 15.04 15.10 -8.46
C ILE A 277 16.10 16.19 -8.23
N GLU A 278 17.24 15.86 -7.63
CA GLU A 278 18.34 16.80 -7.39
C GLU A 278 18.90 17.40 -8.71
N GLN A 279 18.90 16.62 -9.78
CA GLN A 279 19.33 17.10 -11.10
C GLN A 279 18.29 18.05 -11.74
N ILE A 280 16.98 17.75 -11.63
CA ILE A 280 15.91 18.55 -12.24
C ILE A 280 15.66 19.83 -11.44
N PHE A 281 15.75 19.75 -10.12
CA PHE A 281 15.50 20.85 -9.18
C PHE A 281 16.75 21.18 -8.35
N PRO A 282 17.88 21.61 -8.97
CA PRO A 282 19.17 21.78 -8.27
C PRO A 282 19.16 22.88 -7.20
N HIS A 283 18.16 23.74 -7.20
CA HIS A 283 18.02 24.85 -6.24
C HIS A 283 16.94 24.58 -5.18
N LEU A 284 16.22 23.47 -5.28
CA LEU A 284 15.22 23.11 -4.30
C LEU A 284 15.91 22.53 -3.06
N PRO A 285 15.79 23.14 -1.86
CA PRO A 285 16.37 22.62 -0.64
C PRO A 285 15.57 21.40 -0.15
N CYS A 286 15.82 20.26 -0.80
CA CYS A 286 15.18 19.00 -0.48
C CYS A 286 15.65 18.50 0.89
N ILE A 287 14.71 18.16 1.75
CA ILE A 287 14.96 17.45 3.00
C ILE A 287 14.60 15.98 2.78
N TRP A 288 15.60 15.11 2.82
CA TRP A 288 15.43 13.68 2.66
C TRP A 288 15.13 13.04 4.01
N LEU A 289 13.93 12.49 4.17
CA LEU A 289 13.48 11.91 5.42
C LEU A 289 14.01 10.49 5.59
N GLU A 290 14.51 10.17 6.78
CA GLU A 290 15.00 8.84 7.10
C GLU A 290 13.82 7.89 7.38
N THR A 291 13.86 6.72 6.75
CA THR A 291 12.88 5.65 6.89
C THR A 291 13.59 4.33 7.13
N SER A 292 12.88 3.27 7.43
CA SER A 292 13.44 1.91 7.56
C SER A 292 14.23 1.43 6.33
N ALA A 293 13.90 1.96 5.13
CA ALA A 293 14.62 1.65 3.89
C ALA A 293 15.80 2.59 3.58
N GLY A 294 15.99 3.65 4.37
CA GLY A 294 17.00 4.69 4.18
C GLY A 294 16.42 6.07 3.89
N ASN A 295 17.28 7.03 3.58
CA ASN A 295 16.93 8.44 3.44
C ASN A 295 16.82 8.93 1.99
N GLN A 296 16.48 8.06 1.05
CA GLN A 296 16.46 8.41 -0.39
C GLN A 296 15.07 8.27 -1.02
N PHE A 297 14.07 7.86 -0.25
CA PHE A 297 12.75 7.47 -0.77
C PHE A 297 11.67 8.50 -0.54
N VAL A 298 11.79 9.32 0.51
CA VAL A 298 10.79 10.31 0.89
C VAL A 298 11.42 11.69 0.97
N LEU A 299 10.86 12.60 0.18
CA LEU A 299 11.24 14.01 0.11
C LEU A 299 10.26 14.84 0.93
N MET A 300 10.78 15.76 1.74
CA MET A 300 10.02 16.84 2.35
C MET A 300 10.52 18.20 1.85
N VAL A 301 9.59 19.11 1.57
CA VAL A 301 9.85 20.51 1.22
C VAL A 301 8.89 21.42 1.98
N LYS A 302 9.39 22.52 2.51
CA LYS A 302 8.57 23.58 3.13
C LYS A 302 7.98 24.48 2.04
N ARG A 303 6.80 25.04 2.29
CA ARG A 303 6.18 26.02 1.38
C ARG A 303 7.12 27.19 1.06
N SER A 304 7.90 27.68 2.06
CA SER A 304 8.86 28.77 1.91
C SER A 304 9.95 28.47 0.88
N ASP A 305 10.27 27.21 0.67
CA ASP A 305 11.35 26.73 -0.18
C ASP A 305 10.90 26.41 -1.62
N LEU A 306 9.59 26.31 -1.83
CA LEU A 306 8.94 26.11 -3.12
C LEU A 306 8.71 27.44 -3.89
N THR A 307 9.70 28.32 -3.89
CA THR A 307 9.64 29.59 -4.62
C THR A 307 10.38 29.45 -5.95
N TYR A 308 9.62 29.42 -7.04
CA TYR A 308 10.15 29.48 -8.42
C TYR A 308 9.95 30.85 -9.04
#